data_69c1632880275e1e5b304c888be8a3cc
#
_entry.id   69c1632880275e1e5b304c888be8a3cc
#
_cell.length_a   1.000
_cell.length_b   1.000
_cell.length_c   1.000
_cell.angle_alpha   90.00
_cell.angle_beta   90.00
_cell.angle_gamma   90.00
#
_symmetry.space_group_name_H-M   'P 1'
#
loop_
_entity.id
_entity.type
_entity.pdbx_description
1 polymer ?
#
loop_
_entity_poly.entity_id
_entity_poly.type
_entity_poly.pdbx_seq_one_letter_code
_entity_poly.pdbx_strand_id
1 'polypeptide(L)'
;MYDRIEEPTARKRVLARYIDNLQLGLTLLTEEPQLMDVPPINGLWTLQPTTTSFAQNVIASKKRLVIMSATILDPELYALINNVPRYEYTKLPWQFPAYSRPIYYIPQAKVNRDTYPIVDGPLARGVEWVLKERPNVKGLIHSVSFDLAQRVYNALGEDTKERVILHQSGMNRHQLLQAFREVDAPVWIMSPGFGEGEDFPYDAARSQIILKIPYPNLGDPWVRRMRDKFKKWYLYTTAQSLWQMYGRVCRADDDFGDTFILDQNFENIVKDKQLIPKEIEDAIV
;
A
#
# COMPACT_ATOMS: atom_id res chain seq x y z
N MET A 1 -30.89 38.09 20.96
CA MET A 1 -30.09 38.48 19.77
C MET A 1 -29.04 37.39 19.61
N TYR A 2 -29.34 36.37 18.81
CA TYR A 2 -28.40 35.25 18.59
C TYR A 2 -27.43 35.70 17.53
N ASP A 3 -26.16 35.84 17.90
CA ASP A 3 -25.07 36.06 16.95
C ASP A 3 -25.03 34.92 15.94
N ARG A 4 -25.36 35.23 14.70
CA ARG A 4 -25.10 34.31 13.56
C ARG A 4 -23.61 34.18 13.42
N ILE A 5 -23.07 33.03 13.82
CA ILE A 5 -21.73 32.63 13.44
C ILE A 5 -21.73 32.47 11.92
N GLU A 6 -21.23 33.46 11.20
CA GLU A 6 -21.04 33.36 9.75
C GLU A 6 -20.09 32.16 9.48
N GLU A 7 -20.58 31.17 8.77
CA GLU A 7 -19.67 30.07 8.30
C GLU A 7 -18.52 30.67 7.48
N PRO A 8 -17.27 30.30 7.79
CA PRO A 8 -16.14 30.85 7.07
C PRO A 8 -16.26 30.50 5.58
N THR A 9 -16.10 31.47 4.72
CA THR A 9 -16.08 31.27 3.28
C THR A 9 -14.99 30.24 2.90
N ALA A 10 -15.15 29.52 1.79
CA ALA A 10 -14.16 28.53 1.33
C ALA A 10 -12.72 29.11 1.31
N ARG A 11 -12.58 30.38 0.96
CA ARG A 11 -11.29 31.09 0.95
C ARG A 11 -10.72 31.29 2.37
N LYS A 12 -11.55 31.58 3.36
CA LYS A 12 -11.11 31.69 4.77
C LYS A 12 -10.67 30.34 5.32
N ARG A 13 -11.36 29.25 4.96
CA ARG A 13 -10.96 27.87 5.35
C ARG A 13 -9.62 27.46 4.74
N VAL A 14 -9.40 27.77 3.47
CA VAL A 14 -8.12 27.53 2.79
C VAL A 14 -6.99 28.33 3.46
N LEU A 15 -7.22 29.61 3.74
CA LEU A 15 -6.21 30.46 4.40
C LEU A 15 -5.90 30.00 5.82
N ALA A 16 -6.91 29.62 6.61
CA ALA A 16 -6.71 29.04 7.93
C ALA A 16 -5.86 27.78 7.88
N ARG A 17 -6.13 26.86 6.94
CA ARG A 17 -5.34 25.65 6.74
C ARG A 17 -3.87 25.96 6.35
N TYR A 18 -3.63 26.99 5.56
CA TYR A 18 -2.27 27.43 5.25
C TYR A 18 -1.55 27.98 6.49
N ILE A 19 -2.22 28.77 7.30
CA ILE A 19 -1.67 29.32 8.55
C ILE A 19 -1.36 28.18 9.52
N ASP A 20 -2.25 27.22 9.71
CA ASP A 20 -2.06 26.05 10.55
C ASP A 20 -0.85 25.22 10.09
N ASN A 21 -0.72 25.00 8.77
CA ASN A 21 0.43 24.29 8.20
C ASN A 21 1.75 25.04 8.40
N LEU A 22 1.75 26.36 8.26
CA LEU A 22 2.95 27.18 8.50
C LEU A 22 3.33 27.21 9.99
N GLN A 23 2.37 27.31 10.88
CA GLN A 23 2.62 27.25 12.33
C GLN A 23 3.13 25.86 12.72
N LEU A 24 2.54 24.80 12.17
CA LEU A 24 3.02 23.43 12.36
C LEU A 24 4.47 23.28 11.85
N GLY A 25 4.75 23.78 10.64
CA GLY A 25 6.11 23.77 10.08
C GLY A 25 7.11 24.50 10.96
N LEU A 26 6.74 25.65 11.51
CA LEU A 26 7.58 26.42 12.42
C LEU A 26 7.83 25.67 13.74
N THR A 27 6.81 25.06 14.32
CA THR A 27 6.94 24.22 15.51
C THR A 27 7.86 23.04 15.28
N LEU A 28 7.70 22.35 14.14
CA LEU A 28 8.59 21.24 13.76
C LEU A 28 10.04 21.70 13.57
N LEU A 29 10.27 22.89 13.02
CA LEU A 29 11.59 23.48 12.87
C LEU A 29 12.27 23.83 14.20
N THR A 30 11.50 24.24 15.19
CA THR A 30 12.02 24.66 16.50
C THR A 30 12.16 23.52 17.50
N GLU A 31 11.27 22.53 17.46
CA GLU A 31 11.25 21.43 18.41
C GLU A 31 11.99 20.18 17.91
N GLU A 32 12.18 20.04 16.60
CA GLU A 32 12.89 18.92 16.00
C GLU A 32 14.06 19.36 15.11
N PRO A 33 15.26 19.43 15.66
CA PRO A 33 16.47 19.79 14.89
C PRO A 33 16.87 18.77 13.83
N GLN A 34 16.08 17.73 13.61
CA GLN A 34 16.30 16.66 12.65
C GLN A 34 15.38 16.74 11.41
N LEU A 35 14.94 17.94 11.05
CA LEU A 35 14.23 18.13 9.79
C LEU A 35 15.18 17.85 8.61
N MET A 36 14.63 17.12 7.67
CA MET A 36 15.34 16.75 6.46
C MET A 36 15.21 17.85 5.43
N ASP A 37 16.35 18.35 4.97
CA ASP A 37 16.43 19.19 3.80
C ASP A 37 16.24 18.31 2.55
N VAL A 38 15.06 18.37 1.97
CA VAL A 38 14.76 17.68 0.72
C VAL A 38 14.99 18.67 -0.42
N PRO A 39 15.79 18.32 -1.44
CA PRO A 39 16.02 19.22 -2.57
C PRO A 39 14.69 19.70 -3.17
N PRO A 40 14.59 20.98 -3.57
CA PRO A 40 13.35 21.53 -4.06
C PRO A 40 12.91 20.83 -5.35
N ILE A 41 11.64 20.45 -5.41
CA ILE A 41 10.98 19.98 -6.63
C ILE A 41 10.21 21.17 -7.20
N ASN A 42 10.51 21.58 -8.42
CA ASN A 42 9.90 22.74 -9.08
C ASN A 42 9.98 24.05 -8.24
N GLY A 43 11.08 24.25 -7.52
CA GLY A 43 11.30 25.43 -6.67
C GLY A 43 10.54 25.41 -5.33
N LEU A 44 9.84 24.32 -5.01
CA LEU A 44 9.16 24.14 -3.73
C LEU A 44 10.03 23.31 -2.77
N TRP A 45 10.33 23.89 -1.62
CA TRP A 45 10.99 23.21 -0.52
C TRP A 45 9.98 22.38 0.28
N THR A 46 10.31 21.13 0.54
CA THR A 46 9.54 20.25 1.40
C THR A 46 10.35 19.90 2.63
N LEU A 47 9.86 20.26 3.81
CA LEU A 47 10.44 19.86 5.08
C LEU A 47 9.66 18.66 5.60
N GLN A 48 10.36 17.56 5.84
CA GLN A 48 9.77 16.36 6.41
C GLN A 48 10.41 16.05 7.76
N PRO A 49 9.63 15.85 8.83
CA PRO A 49 10.18 15.42 10.11
C PRO A 49 10.80 14.02 9.96
N THR A 50 11.94 13.82 10.59
CA THR A 50 12.62 12.52 10.62
C THR A 50 12.06 11.58 11.69
N THR A 51 11.12 12.07 12.47
CA THR A 51 10.41 11.32 13.50
C THR A 51 8.93 11.66 13.46
N THR A 52 8.13 10.82 14.03
CA THR A 52 6.68 11.04 14.19
C THR A 52 6.35 11.74 15.49
N SER A 53 7.23 12.62 16.03
CA SER A 53 6.97 13.34 17.27
C SER A 53 5.72 14.22 17.21
N PHE A 54 5.28 14.60 16.00
CA PHE A 54 3.95 15.18 15.81
C PHE A 54 2.82 14.25 16.30
N ALA A 55 2.96 12.94 16.13
CA ALA A 55 2.03 11.98 16.70
C ALA A 55 2.03 12.02 18.23
N GLN A 56 3.17 12.35 18.86
CA GLN A 56 3.23 12.53 20.31
C GLN A 56 2.32 13.64 20.81
N ASN A 57 2.26 14.79 20.14
CA ASN A 57 1.41 15.90 20.57
C ASN A 57 -0.07 15.52 20.48
N VAL A 58 -0.47 14.77 19.47
CA VAL A 58 -1.83 14.24 19.34
C VAL A 58 -2.10 13.17 20.40
N ILE A 59 -1.17 12.23 20.57
CA ILE A 59 -1.30 11.13 21.54
C ILE A 59 -1.26 11.67 22.98
N ALA A 60 -0.30 12.55 23.30
CA ALA A 60 -0.13 13.14 24.63
C ALA A 60 -1.30 14.03 25.02
N SER A 61 -2.02 14.64 24.08
CA SER A 61 -3.18 15.49 24.36
C SER A 61 -4.43 14.71 24.80
N LYS A 62 -4.43 13.38 24.65
CA LYS A 62 -5.59 12.53 24.96
C LYS A 62 -5.36 11.68 26.20
N LYS A 63 -6.38 11.62 27.07
CA LYS A 63 -6.35 10.76 28.27
C LYS A 63 -6.39 9.26 27.92
N ARG A 64 -7.07 8.93 26.82
CA ARG A 64 -7.17 7.56 26.27
C ARG A 64 -7.24 7.68 24.75
N LEU A 65 -6.49 6.84 24.05
CA LEU A 65 -6.47 6.74 22.60
C LEU A 65 -6.53 5.28 22.21
N VAL A 66 -7.40 4.96 21.26
CA VAL A 66 -7.46 3.65 20.62
C VAL A 66 -6.97 3.80 19.19
N ILE A 67 -5.93 3.03 18.83
CA ILE A 67 -5.40 2.97 17.47
C ILE A 67 -5.73 1.59 16.92
N MET A 68 -6.37 1.54 15.76
CA MET A 68 -6.76 0.29 15.13
C MET A 68 -6.17 0.19 13.73
N SER A 69 -5.61 -0.96 13.41
CA SER A 69 -5.17 -1.30 12.05
C SER A 69 -5.15 -2.82 11.90
N ALA A 70 -5.43 -3.31 10.70
CA ALA A 70 -5.29 -4.72 10.38
C ALA A 70 -3.81 -5.16 10.25
N THR A 71 -2.87 -4.22 10.19
CA THR A 71 -1.47 -4.48 9.87
C THR A 71 -0.47 -3.95 10.92
N ILE A 72 -0.88 -3.91 12.18
CA ILE A 72 0.08 -3.75 13.30
C ILE A 72 0.74 -5.11 13.52
N LEU A 73 1.83 -5.37 12.80
CA LEU A 73 2.51 -6.67 12.79
C LEU A 73 3.41 -6.84 14.00
N ASP A 74 4.15 -5.78 14.34
CA ASP A 74 5.07 -5.70 15.48
C ASP A 74 4.67 -4.47 16.33
N PRO A 75 3.95 -4.66 17.45
CA PRO A 75 3.47 -3.56 18.27
C PRO A 75 4.61 -2.80 18.99
N GLU A 76 5.73 -3.47 19.28
CA GLU A 76 6.89 -2.82 19.90
C GLU A 76 7.56 -1.87 18.90
N LEU A 77 7.79 -2.34 17.68
CA LEU A 77 8.34 -1.50 16.61
C LEU A 77 7.38 -0.36 16.25
N TYR A 78 6.07 -0.64 16.19
CA TYR A 78 5.06 0.38 15.97
C TYR A 78 5.12 1.47 17.05
N ALA A 79 5.18 1.09 18.31
CA ALA A 79 5.28 2.02 19.43
C ALA A 79 6.58 2.82 19.39
N LEU A 80 7.70 2.17 19.07
CA LEU A 80 9.01 2.81 18.95
C LEU A 80 9.01 3.87 17.81
N ILE A 81 8.52 3.51 16.62
CA ILE A 81 8.48 4.42 15.46
C ILE A 81 7.59 5.62 15.75
N ASN A 82 6.45 5.41 16.40
CA ASN A 82 5.47 6.44 16.69
C ASN A 82 5.67 7.12 18.05
N ASN A 83 6.74 6.76 18.75
CA ASN A 83 7.10 7.29 20.07
C ASN A 83 5.94 7.18 21.10
N VAL A 84 5.30 6.01 21.15
CA VAL A 84 4.22 5.68 22.08
C VAL A 84 4.82 5.12 23.36
N PRO A 85 4.80 5.86 24.51
CA PRO A 85 5.55 5.47 25.71
C PRO A 85 4.94 4.29 26.47
N ARG A 86 3.63 4.12 26.40
CA ARG A 86 2.86 3.07 27.06
C ARG A 86 1.68 2.67 26.19
N TYR A 87 1.48 1.39 26.02
CA TYR A 87 0.35 0.85 25.27
C TYR A 87 -0.08 -0.51 25.82
N GLU A 88 -1.32 -0.86 25.56
CA GLU A 88 -1.82 -2.22 25.64
C GLU A 88 -2.11 -2.67 24.21
N TYR A 89 -1.75 -3.90 23.88
CA TYR A 89 -1.98 -4.44 22.54
C TYR A 89 -2.94 -5.62 22.60
N THR A 90 -3.98 -5.56 21.80
CA THR A 90 -4.93 -6.66 21.64
C THR A 90 -5.00 -7.04 20.17
N LYS A 91 -4.67 -8.28 19.85
CA LYS A 91 -4.86 -8.85 18.51
C LYS A 91 -6.22 -9.57 18.49
N LEU A 92 -7.10 -9.13 17.62
CA LEU A 92 -8.33 -9.84 17.33
C LEU A 92 -8.04 -10.95 16.33
N PRO A 93 -8.69 -12.13 16.45
CA PRO A 93 -8.57 -13.19 15.46
C PRO A 93 -9.11 -12.70 14.11
N TRP A 94 -8.51 -13.19 13.04
CA TRP A 94 -9.03 -12.96 11.71
C TRP A 94 -10.33 -13.75 11.52
N GLN A 95 -11.32 -13.12 10.91
CA GLN A 95 -12.63 -13.74 10.67
C GLN A 95 -12.60 -14.68 9.47
N PHE A 96 -11.74 -14.36 8.47
CA PHE A 96 -11.70 -15.10 7.21
C PHE A 96 -10.81 -16.34 7.31
N PRO A 97 -11.30 -17.52 6.96
CA PRO A 97 -10.50 -18.74 6.97
C PRO A 97 -9.41 -18.70 5.88
N ALA A 98 -8.27 -19.34 6.16
CA ALA A 98 -7.13 -19.36 5.24
C ALA A 98 -7.48 -19.95 3.85
N TYR A 99 -8.33 -20.97 3.82
CA TYR A 99 -8.73 -21.64 2.58
C TYR A 99 -9.59 -20.77 1.64
N SER A 100 -10.26 -19.73 2.15
CA SER A 100 -11.06 -18.82 1.31
C SER A 100 -10.19 -17.78 0.58
N ARG A 101 -8.90 -17.69 0.91
CA ARG A 101 -7.97 -16.69 0.37
C ARG A 101 -6.55 -17.21 0.23
N PRO A 102 -6.33 -18.32 -0.51
CA PRO A 102 -5.01 -18.91 -0.66
C PRO A 102 -4.02 -17.96 -1.33
N ILE A 103 -2.76 -18.08 -0.93
CA ILE A 103 -1.62 -17.38 -1.54
C ILE A 103 -0.79 -18.40 -2.30
N TYR A 104 -0.76 -18.27 -3.61
CA TYR A 104 0.08 -19.08 -4.48
C TYR A 104 1.38 -18.33 -4.76
N TYR A 105 2.48 -18.80 -4.16
CA TYR A 105 3.79 -18.26 -4.45
C TYR A 105 4.39 -18.95 -5.68
N ILE A 106 4.38 -18.26 -6.82
CA ILE A 106 4.86 -18.76 -8.12
C ILE A 106 5.94 -17.82 -8.66
N PRO A 107 7.16 -17.82 -8.09
CA PRO A 107 8.19 -16.84 -8.39
C PRO A 107 8.60 -16.88 -9.87
N GLN A 108 8.51 -15.73 -10.53
CA GLN A 108 8.92 -15.55 -11.92
C GLN A 108 10.22 -14.77 -12.05
N ALA A 109 10.44 -13.80 -11.18
CA ALA A 109 11.64 -12.97 -11.19
C ALA A 109 11.91 -12.40 -9.78
N LYS A 110 13.16 -12.05 -9.53
CA LYS A 110 13.54 -11.21 -8.40
C LYS A 110 13.52 -9.75 -8.85
N VAL A 111 12.52 -8.99 -8.43
CA VAL A 111 12.32 -7.61 -8.90
C VAL A 111 13.12 -6.63 -8.04
N ASN A 112 14.30 -6.25 -8.48
CA ASN A 112 15.16 -5.28 -7.83
C ASN A 112 15.83 -4.36 -8.87
N ARG A 113 16.67 -3.42 -8.43
CA ARG A 113 17.32 -2.46 -9.33
C ARG A 113 18.13 -3.13 -10.44
N ASP A 114 18.86 -4.19 -10.13
CA ASP A 114 19.82 -4.82 -11.06
C ASP A 114 19.09 -5.69 -12.09
N THR A 115 18.01 -6.35 -11.69
CA THR A 115 17.20 -7.22 -12.57
C THR A 115 16.08 -6.46 -13.28
N TYR A 116 15.78 -5.23 -12.87
CA TYR A 116 14.66 -4.45 -13.38
C TYR A 116 14.61 -4.35 -14.92
N PRO A 117 15.74 -4.26 -15.64
CA PRO A 117 15.71 -4.20 -17.11
C PRO A 117 15.21 -5.45 -17.83
N ILE A 118 15.18 -6.61 -17.14
CA ILE A 118 14.92 -7.92 -17.77
C ILE A 118 13.72 -8.68 -17.16
N VAL A 119 12.96 -8.06 -16.23
CA VAL A 119 11.88 -8.77 -15.52
C VAL A 119 10.57 -8.83 -16.29
N ASP A 120 10.36 -7.99 -17.30
CA ASP A 120 9.10 -7.83 -18.02
C ASP A 120 8.59 -9.13 -18.62
N GLY A 121 9.43 -9.81 -19.40
CA GLY A 121 9.07 -11.08 -20.04
C GLY A 121 8.70 -12.18 -19.04
N PRO A 122 9.52 -12.47 -18.01
CA PRO A 122 9.15 -13.43 -16.97
C PRO A 122 7.85 -13.07 -16.25
N LEU A 123 7.65 -11.82 -15.85
CA LEU A 123 6.43 -11.38 -15.18
C LEU A 123 5.21 -11.46 -16.10
N ALA A 124 5.35 -11.07 -17.39
CA ALA A 124 4.27 -11.20 -18.37
C ALA A 124 3.83 -12.64 -18.54
N ARG A 125 4.75 -13.60 -18.66
CA ARG A 125 4.41 -15.04 -18.72
C ARG A 125 3.67 -15.51 -17.46
N GLY A 126 4.07 -15.02 -16.28
CA GLY A 126 3.37 -15.31 -15.04
C GLY A 126 1.93 -14.77 -15.04
N VAL A 127 1.73 -13.54 -15.51
CA VAL A 127 0.39 -12.96 -15.70
C VAL A 127 -0.44 -13.78 -16.67
N GLU A 128 0.09 -14.10 -17.85
CA GLU A 128 -0.61 -14.90 -18.87
C GLU A 128 -1.03 -16.26 -18.33
N TRP A 129 -0.15 -16.93 -17.59
CA TRP A 129 -0.46 -18.19 -16.96
C TRP A 129 -1.63 -18.05 -15.95
N VAL A 130 -1.59 -17.05 -15.06
CA VAL A 130 -2.69 -16.82 -14.09
C VAL A 130 -4.00 -16.52 -14.78
N LEU A 131 -4.00 -15.65 -15.79
CA LEU A 131 -5.22 -15.30 -16.53
C LEU A 131 -5.82 -16.53 -17.26
N LYS A 132 -4.96 -17.43 -17.72
CA LYS A 132 -5.37 -18.70 -18.32
C LYS A 132 -6.00 -19.65 -17.30
N GLU A 133 -5.41 -19.75 -16.10
CA GLU A 133 -5.95 -20.56 -14.99
C GLU A 133 -7.23 -19.95 -14.39
N ARG A 134 -7.46 -18.65 -14.63
CA ARG A 134 -8.61 -17.88 -14.11
C ARG A 134 -9.40 -17.24 -15.27
N PRO A 135 -9.98 -18.06 -16.19
CA PRO A 135 -10.57 -17.53 -17.42
C PRO A 135 -11.83 -16.69 -17.21
N ASN A 136 -12.59 -16.98 -16.14
CA ASN A 136 -13.95 -16.48 -15.94
C ASN A 136 -14.08 -15.51 -14.77
N VAL A 137 -12.98 -14.94 -14.26
CA VAL A 137 -13.02 -14.04 -13.11
C VAL A 137 -12.42 -12.66 -13.42
N LYS A 138 -12.91 -11.66 -12.74
CA LYS A 138 -12.28 -10.35 -12.65
C LYS A 138 -11.11 -10.40 -11.67
N GLY A 139 -10.06 -9.63 -11.93
CA GLY A 139 -8.90 -9.63 -11.07
C GLY A 139 -8.13 -8.31 -11.02
N LEU A 140 -7.19 -8.25 -10.08
CA LEU A 140 -6.32 -7.12 -9.84
C LEU A 140 -4.86 -7.50 -10.15
N ILE A 141 -4.10 -6.60 -10.76
CA ILE A 141 -2.66 -6.78 -10.97
C ILE A 141 -1.92 -5.60 -10.34
N HIS A 142 -1.24 -5.86 -9.23
CA HIS A 142 -0.48 -4.86 -8.47
C HIS A 142 0.93 -4.74 -9.02
N SER A 143 1.24 -3.60 -9.67
CA SER A 143 2.54 -3.37 -10.31
C SER A 143 3.51 -2.52 -9.51
N VAL A 144 3.04 -1.83 -8.44
CA VAL A 144 3.82 -0.94 -7.58
C VAL A 144 4.32 0.35 -8.28
N SER A 145 4.47 0.35 -9.61
CA SER A 145 4.83 1.56 -10.38
C SER A 145 4.16 1.55 -11.76
N PHE A 146 3.89 2.74 -12.30
CA PHE A 146 3.38 2.89 -13.67
C PHE A 146 4.35 2.37 -14.72
N ASP A 147 5.66 2.54 -14.49
CA ASP A 147 6.67 2.04 -15.41
C ASP A 147 6.64 0.52 -15.50
N LEU A 148 6.62 -0.19 -14.35
CA LEU A 148 6.54 -1.66 -14.36
C LEU A 148 5.21 -2.13 -14.99
N ALA A 149 4.09 -1.46 -14.68
CA ALA A 149 2.81 -1.78 -15.30
C ALA A 149 2.87 -1.70 -16.82
N GLN A 150 3.37 -0.58 -17.36
CA GLN A 150 3.48 -0.36 -18.80
C GLN A 150 4.41 -1.38 -19.47
N ARG A 151 5.55 -1.67 -18.86
CA ARG A 151 6.53 -2.61 -19.42
C ARG A 151 6.00 -4.03 -19.45
N VAL A 152 5.42 -4.51 -18.33
CA VAL A 152 4.81 -5.84 -18.29
C VAL A 152 3.63 -5.93 -19.26
N TYR A 153 2.77 -4.92 -19.31
CA TYR A 153 1.66 -4.87 -20.26
C TYR A 153 2.14 -4.96 -21.71
N ASN A 154 3.20 -4.23 -22.08
CA ASN A 154 3.77 -4.27 -23.42
C ASN A 154 4.31 -5.66 -23.80
N ALA A 155 4.79 -6.41 -22.80
CA ALA A 155 5.32 -7.77 -23.00
C ALA A 155 4.25 -8.87 -23.02
N LEU A 156 2.97 -8.56 -22.72
CA LEU A 156 1.86 -9.51 -22.84
C LEU A 156 1.53 -9.79 -24.30
N GLY A 157 1.07 -11.01 -24.58
CA GLY A 157 0.46 -11.36 -25.86
C GLY A 157 -0.87 -10.64 -26.08
N GLU A 158 -1.27 -10.44 -27.35
CA GLU A 158 -2.44 -9.65 -27.72
C GLU A 158 -3.73 -10.19 -27.07
N ASP A 159 -3.95 -11.50 -27.09
CA ASP A 159 -5.14 -12.12 -26.48
C ASP A 159 -5.24 -11.79 -24.97
N THR A 160 -4.10 -11.69 -24.28
CA THR A 160 -4.07 -11.33 -22.86
C THR A 160 -4.30 -9.85 -22.65
N LYS A 161 -3.76 -9.00 -23.53
CA LYS A 161 -3.97 -7.53 -23.48
C LYS A 161 -5.45 -7.16 -23.57
N GLU A 162 -6.23 -7.88 -24.37
CA GLU A 162 -7.69 -7.66 -24.49
C GLU A 162 -8.43 -7.83 -23.15
N ARG A 163 -7.83 -8.61 -22.25
CA ARG A 163 -8.38 -8.86 -20.92
C ARG A 163 -7.78 -7.97 -19.82
N VAL A 164 -6.82 -7.11 -20.12
CA VAL A 164 -6.11 -6.29 -19.14
C VAL A 164 -6.35 -4.80 -19.38
N ILE A 165 -7.00 -4.16 -18.43
CA ILE A 165 -7.17 -2.70 -18.41
C ILE A 165 -5.92 -2.11 -17.72
N LEU A 166 -5.12 -1.36 -18.48
CA LEU A 166 -3.92 -0.72 -17.95
C LEU A 166 -4.23 0.67 -17.38
N HIS A 167 -3.90 0.86 -16.11
CA HIS A 167 -3.91 2.19 -15.47
C HIS A 167 -2.64 2.96 -15.85
N GLN A 168 -2.75 3.90 -16.77
CA GLN A 168 -1.64 4.76 -17.19
C GLN A 168 -1.52 6.01 -16.30
N SER A 169 -0.32 6.58 -16.25
CA SER A 169 -0.07 7.84 -15.55
C SER A 169 -0.92 8.97 -16.14
N GLY A 170 -1.55 9.76 -15.26
CA GLY A 170 -2.44 10.85 -15.67
C GLY A 170 -3.91 10.48 -15.87
N MET A 171 -4.26 9.19 -15.89
CA MET A 171 -5.66 8.77 -15.94
C MET A 171 -6.37 9.07 -14.63
N ASN A 172 -7.65 9.46 -14.71
CA ASN A 172 -8.49 9.59 -13.53
C ASN A 172 -8.81 8.21 -12.95
N ARG A 173 -8.19 7.91 -11.85
CA ARG A 173 -8.31 6.61 -11.19
C ARG A 173 -9.75 6.24 -10.81
N HIS A 174 -10.53 7.20 -10.29
CA HIS A 174 -11.91 6.93 -9.88
C HIS A 174 -12.77 6.51 -11.07
N GLN A 175 -12.64 7.21 -12.22
CA GLN A 175 -13.35 6.84 -13.45
C GLN A 175 -12.92 5.48 -13.97
N LEU A 176 -11.60 5.17 -13.89
CA LEU A 176 -11.08 3.88 -14.32
C LEU A 176 -11.63 2.73 -13.47
N LEU A 177 -11.67 2.90 -12.15
CA LEU A 177 -12.23 1.90 -11.23
C LEU A 177 -13.74 1.74 -11.38
N GLN A 178 -14.45 2.82 -11.65
CA GLN A 178 -15.88 2.77 -11.96
C GLN A 178 -16.11 1.96 -13.24
N ALA A 179 -15.41 2.28 -14.33
CA ALA A 179 -15.49 1.53 -15.57
C ALA A 179 -15.16 0.05 -15.38
N PHE A 180 -14.12 -0.28 -14.62
CA PHE A 180 -13.77 -1.67 -14.30
C PHE A 180 -14.89 -2.40 -13.56
N ARG A 181 -15.58 -1.75 -12.61
CA ARG A 181 -16.69 -2.34 -11.88
C ARG A 181 -17.90 -2.61 -12.78
N GLU A 182 -18.18 -1.71 -13.73
CA GLU A 182 -19.33 -1.78 -14.65
C GLU A 182 -19.16 -2.80 -15.79
N VAL A 183 -17.94 -3.20 -16.12
CA VAL A 183 -17.67 -4.20 -17.16
C VAL A 183 -18.18 -5.57 -16.69
N ASP A 184 -19.10 -6.18 -17.43
CA ASP A 184 -19.56 -7.55 -17.22
C ASP A 184 -18.77 -8.53 -18.10
N ALA A 185 -17.47 -8.61 -17.85
CA ALA A 185 -16.55 -9.52 -18.54
C ALA A 185 -15.39 -9.89 -17.60
N PRO A 186 -14.71 -11.03 -17.80
CA PRO A 186 -13.58 -11.49 -16.98
C PRO A 186 -12.30 -10.70 -17.31
N VAL A 187 -12.31 -9.39 -16.99
CA VAL A 187 -11.18 -8.49 -17.21
C VAL A 187 -10.38 -8.28 -15.95
N TRP A 188 -9.13 -7.92 -16.12
CA TRP A 188 -8.19 -7.62 -15.03
C TRP A 188 -7.75 -6.17 -15.13
N ILE A 189 -7.55 -5.50 -13.99
CA ILE A 189 -7.03 -4.15 -13.96
C ILE A 189 -5.60 -4.15 -13.43
N MET A 190 -4.66 -3.62 -14.22
CA MET A 190 -3.25 -3.48 -13.82
C MET A 190 -2.99 -2.05 -13.36
N SER A 191 -2.57 -1.89 -12.09
CA SER A 191 -2.35 -0.58 -11.47
C SER A 191 -1.17 -0.60 -10.49
N PRO A 192 -0.45 0.53 -10.34
CA PRO A 192 0.61 0.67 -9.32
C PRO A 192 0.10 0.51 -7.89
N GLY A 193 -1.16 0.76 -7.65
CA GLY A 193 -1.80 0.60 -6.36
C GLY A 193 -3.29 0.89 -6.45
N PHE A 194 -4.04 0.07 -5.75
CA PHE A 194 -5.46 0.32 -5.49
C PHE A 194 -5.48 1.06 -4.15
N GLY A 195 -5.76 2.37 -4.11
CA GLY A 195 -5.59 3.25 -2.97
C GLY A 195 -6.23 2.76 -1.68
N GLU A 196 -5.96 3.46 -0.63
CA GLU A 196 -6.63 3.23 0.65
C GLU A 196 -8.15 3.41 0.48
N GLY A 197 -8.93 2.49 1.07
CA GLY A 197 -10.40 2.53 1.00
C GLY A 197 -11.03 1.90 -0.24
N GLU A 198 -10.25 1.35 -1.19
CA GLU A 198 -10.80 0.59 -2.31
C GLU A 198 -10.91 -0.89 -1.94
N ASP A 199 -12.13 -1.42 -2.00
CA ASP A 199 -12.43 -2.81 -1.76
C ASP A 199 -13.08 -3.45 -2.99
N PHE A 200 -12.81 -4.74 -3.20
CA PHE A 200 -13.31 -5.51 -4.34
C PHE A 200 -13.94 -6.81 -3.84
N PRO A 201 -15.13 -6.71 -3.18
CA PRO A 201 -15.80 -7.88 -2.65
C PRO A 201 -16.42 -8.72 -3.76
N TYR A 202 -16.52 -10.03 -3.54
CA TYR A 202 -17.19 -10.99 -4.40
C TYR A 202 -16.71 -10.91 -5.86
N ASP A 203 -17.63 -10.86 -6.81
CA ASP A 203 -17.29 -10.84 -8.24
C ASP A 203 -16.70 -9.51 -8.74
N ALA A 204 -16.54 -8.53 -7.86
CA ALA A 204 -15.77 -7.32 -8.18
C ALA A 204 -14.29 -7.64 -8.43
N ALA A 205 -13.68 -8.59 -7.67
CA ALA A 205 -12.42 -9.25 -8.02
C ALA A 205 -12.25 -10.54 -7.21
N ARG A 206 -12.15 -11.68 -7.88
CA ARG A 206 -11.95 -13.02 -7.28
C ARG A 206 -10.49 -13.44 -7.22
N SER A 207 -9.61 -12.71 -7.87
CA SER A 207 -8.20 -13.06 -7.96
C SER A 207 -7.33 -11.81 -8.02
N GLN A 208 -6.11 -11.92 -7.53
CA GLN A 208 -5.14 -10.83 -7.65
C GLN A 208 -3.72 -11.35 -7.88
N ILE A 209 -2.92 -10.55 -8.59
CA ILE A 209 -1.52 -10.80 -8.87
C ILE A 209 -0.67 -9.70 -8.26
N ILE A 210 0.37 -10.05 -7.53
CA ILE A 210 1.39 -9.13 -7.02
C ILE A 210 2.67 -9.33 -7.85
N LEU A 211 2.93 -8.40 -8.78
CA LEU A 211 4.09 -8.45 -9.66
C LEU A 211 5.39 -8.14 -8.94
N LYS A 212 5.31 -7.30 -7.92
CA LYS A 212 6.47 -6.79 -7.18
C LYS A 212 6.10 -6.56 -5.72
N ILE A 213 6.98 -6.98 -4.82
CA ILE A 213 6.86 -6.68 -3.39
C ILE A 213 7.02 -5.16 -3.19
N PRO A 214 6.12 -4.50 -2.44
CA PRO A 214 6.00 -3.04 -2.35
C PRO A 214 7.03 -2.42 -1.39
N TYR A 215 8.33 -2.62 -1.67
CA TYR A 215 9.39 -1.96 -0.92
C TYR A 215 9.32 -0.45 -1.05
N PRO A 216 9.45 0.33 0.03
CA PRO A 216 9.57 1.78 -0.05
C PRO A 216 10.75 2.20 -0.93
N ASN A 217 10.58 3.31 -1.66
CA ASN A 217 11.59 3.76 -2.61
C ASN A 217 12.84 4.30 -1.89
N LEU A 218 13.96 3.58 -1.97
CA LEU A 218 15.24 4.03 -1.43
C LEU A 218 15.85 5.25 -2.17
N GLY A 219 15.28 5.68 -3.30
CA GLY A 219 15.57 6.97 -3.90
C GLY A 219 15.11 8.14 -3.04
N ASP A 220 14.09 7.94 -2.20
CA ASP A 220 13.60 8.92 -1.25
C ASP A 220 14.59 9.06 -0.07
N PRO A 221 15.13 10.26 0.19
CA PRO A 221 16.03 10.50 1.32
C PRO A 221 15.38 10.21 2.69
N TRP A 222 14.06 10.45 2.85
CA TRP A 222 13.35 10.16 4.09
C TRP A 222 13.28 8.66 4.34
N VAL A 223 12.98 7.86 3.31
CA VAL A 223 12.96 6.40 3.39
C VAL A 223 14.32 5.85 3.82
N ARG A 224 15.42 6.38 3.25
CA ARG A 224 16.78 5.99 3.67
C ARG A 224 17.04 6.28 5.14
N ARG A 225 16.68 7.48 5.61
CA ARG A 225 16.84 7.84 7.02
C ARG A 225 16.02 6.96 7.96
N MET A 226 14.76 6.70 7.63
CA MET A 226 13.91 5.81 8.43
C MET A 226 14.49 4.40 8.52
N ARG A 227 14.97 3.84 7.40
CA ARG A 227 15.66 2.55 7.37
C ARG A 227 16.92 2.55 8.26
N ASP A 228 17.73 3.62 8.19
CA ASP A 228 18.99 3.70 8.93
C ASP A 228 18.75 3.94 10.43
N LYS A 229 17.71 4.70 10.78
CA LYS A 229 17.30 4.95 12.16
C LYS A 229 16.66 3.73 12.83
N PHE A 230 15.81 3.01 12.10
CA PHE A 230 15.06 1.85 12.60
C PHE A 230 15.33 0.63 11.72
N LYS A 231 16.27 -0.20 12.12
CA LYS A 231 16.76 -1.34 11.31
C LYS A 231 15.66 -2.25 10.75
N LYS A 232 14.58 -2.47 11.50
CA LYS A 232 13.46 -3.32 11.07
C LYS A 232 12.40 -2.57 10.26
N TRP A 233 12.40 -1.25 10.27
CA TRP A 233 11.34 -0.42 9.69
C TRP A 233 11.09 -0.71 8.22
N TYR A 234 12.14 -0.91 7.45
CA TYR A 234 12.04 -1.09 6.00
C TYR A 234 11.25 -2.35 5.62
N LEU A 235 11.58 -3.49 6.24
CA LEU A 235 10.84 -4.74 6.02
C LEU A 235 9.45 -4.68 6.65
N TYR A 236 9.31 -4.09 7.82
CA TYR A 236 8.04 -3.90 8.50
C TYR A 236 7.04 -3.12 7.63
N THR A 237 7.44 -1.97 7.09
CA THR A 237 6.59 -1.15 6.22
C THR A 237 6.27 -1.87 4.90
N THR A 238 7.24 -2.63 4.36
CA THR A 238 7.01 -3.48 3.19
C THR A 238 5.94 -4.54 3.47
N ALA A 239 6.05 -5.24 4.59
CA ALA A 239 5.07 -6.26 4.98
C ALA A 239 3.67 -5.64 5.22
N GLN A 240 3.59 -4.48 5.88
CA GLN A 240 2.32 -3.77 6.05
C GLN A 240 1.65 -3.49 4.70
N SER A 241 2.40 -2.93 3.75
CA SER A 241 1.88 -2.61 2.41
C SER A 241 1.47 -3.89 1.65
N LEU A 242 2.25 -4.96 1.77
CA LEU A 242 1.94 -6.25 1.14
C LEU A 242 0.63 -6.84 1.68
N TRP A 243 0.44 -6.84 3.00
CA TRP A 243 -0.77 -7.40 3.60
C TRP A 243 -2.00 -6.51 3.40
N GLN A 244 -1.82 -5.22 3.21
CA GLN A 244 -2.89 -4.33 2.76
C GLN A 244 -3.30 -4.62 1.31
N MET A 245 -2.35 -4.93 0.41
CA MET A 245 -2.66 -5.41 -0.94
C MET A 245 -3.40 -6.75 -0.89
N TYR A 246 -2.89 -7.71 -0.12
CA TYR A 246 -3.52 -9.01 0.07
C TYR A 246 -4.97 -8.91 0.53
N GLY A 247 -5.28 -7.97 1.41
CA GLY A 247 -6.63 -7.73 1.92
C GLY A 247 -7.60 -7.03 0.95
N ARG A 248 -7.30 -6.86 -0.36
CA ARG A 248 -8.19 -6.18 -1.31
C ARG A 248 -9.31 -7.06 -1.84
N VAL A 249 -9.07 -8.35 -1.92
CA VAL A 249 -10.07 -9.38 -2.28
C VAL A 249 -10.47 -10.16 -1.03
N CYS A 250 -11.61 -10.87 -1.06
CA CYS A 250 -12.15 -11.60 0.09
C CYS A 250 -12.48 -10.69 1.27
N ARG A 251 -13.65 -10.04 1.21
CA ARG A 251 -14.04 -8.96 2.13
C ARG A 251 -15.21 -9.30 3.04
N ALA A 252 -15.77 -10.51 2.96
CA ALA A 252 -16.85 -11.01 3.80
C ALA A 252 -16.60 -12.47 4.19
N ASP A 253 -17.34 -12.97 5.19
CA ASP A 253 -17.13 -14.32 5.75
C ASP A 253 -17.43 -15.42 4.72
N ASP A 254 -18.34 -15.17 3.79
CA ASP A 254 -18.75 -16.04 2.69
C ASP A 254 -18.06 -15.68 1.36
N ASP A 255 -17.14 -14.72 1.37
CA ASP A 255 -16.36 -14.31 0.21
C ASP A 255 -15.11 -15.17 0.04
N PHE A 256 -14.60 -15.26 -1.19
CA PHE A 256 -13.35 -15.93 -1.50
C PHE A 256 -12.57 -15.19 -2.59
N GLY A 257 -11.26 -15.34 -2.56
CA GLY A 257 -10.39 -14.78 -3.60
C GLY A 257 -8.96 -15.23 -3.39
N ASP A 258 -8.26 -15.51 -4.47
CA ASP A 258 -6.88 -15.98 -4.40
C ASP A 258 -5.86 -14.88 -4.74
N THR A 259 -4.62 -15.11 -4.32
CA THR A 259 -3.50 -14.19 -4.54
C THR A 259 -2.31 -14.92 -5.12
N PHE A 260 -1.79 -14.44 -6.24
CA PHE A 260 -0.59 -14.95 -6.88
C PHE A 260 0.56 -13.97 -6.67
N ILE A 261 1.69 -14.44 -6.12
CA ILE A 261 2.89 -13.62 -5.89
C ILE A 261 4.00 -14.07 -6.82
N LEU A 262 4.43 -13.17 -7.73
CA LEU A 262 5.41 -13.46 -8.77
C LEU A 262 6.84 -13.03 -8.41
N ASP A 263 7.01 -12.14 -7.43
CA ASP A 263 8.31 -11.60 -7.03
C ASP A 263 9.01 -12.51 -6.01
N GLN A 264 10.20 -12.98 -6.33
CA GLN A 264 11.04 -13.79 -5.42
C GLN A 264 11.39 -13.08 -4.10
N ASN A 265 11.32 -11.76 -4.06
CA ASN A 265 11.55 -11.02 -2.81
C ASN A 265 10.50 -11.31 -1.71
N PHE A 266 9.41 -12.01 -2.02
CA PHE A 266 8.44 -12.49 -1.05
C PHE A 266 9.10 -13.36 0.04
N GLU A 267 10.11 -14.14 -0.33
CA GLU A 267 10.87 -14.94 0.63
C GLU A 267 11.48 -14.12 1.77
N ASN A 268 11.86 -12.87 1.53
CA ASN A 268 12.42 -12.01 2.57
C ASN A 268 11.40 -11.64 3.63
N ILE A 269 10.12 -11.58 3.26
CA ILE A 269 9.02 -11.28 4.19
C ILE A 269 8.65 -12.52 5.00
N VAL A 270 8.50 -13.67 4.36
CA VAL A 270 8.06 -14.90 5.05
C VAL A 270 9.12 -15.52 5.95
N LYS A 271 10.41 -15.19 5.75
CA LYS A 271 11.50 -15.59 6.64
C LYS A 271 11.40 -14.94 8.04
N ASP A 272 10.83 -13.74 8.13
CA ASP A 272 10.63 -13.05 9.41
C ASP A 272 9.22 -13.33 9.94
N LYS A 273 9.13 -14.25 10.90
CA LYS A 273 7.86 -14.68 11.49
C LYS A 273 7.12 -13.56 12.25
N GLN A 274 7.78 -12.47 12.60
CA GLN A 274 7.13 -11.30 13.20
C GLN A 274 6.36 -10.48 12.15
N LEU A 275 6.74 -10.59 10.88
CA LEU A 275 6.14 -9.83 9.78
C LEU A 275 4.99 -10.57 9.09
N ILE A 276 4.78 -11.85 9.40
CA ILE A 276 3.72 -12.65 8.82
C ILE A 276 2.75 -13.13 9.91
N PRO A 277 1.51 -12.63 9.92
CA PRO A 277 0.47 -13.20 10.77
C PRO A 277 0.26 -14.69 10.50
N LYS A 278 -0.01 -15.46 11.55
CA LYS A 278 -0.20 -16.93 11.44
C LYS A 278 -1.30 -17.27 10.42
N GLU A 279 -2.35 -16.50 10.42
CA GLU A 279 -3.51 -16.69 9.53
C GLU A 279 -3.17 -16.45 8.05
N ILE A 280 -2.16 -15.63 7.78
CA ILE A 280 -1.60 -15.44 6.42
C ILE A 280 -0.61 -16.54 6.08
N GLU A 281 0.23 -16.95 7.04
CA GLU A 281 1.15 -18.07 6.86
C GLU A 281 0.39 -19.36 6.49
N ASP A 282 -0.74 -19.62 7.17
CA ASP A 282 -1.59 -20.78 6.91
C ASP A 282 -2.31 -20.72 5.55
N ALA A 283 -2.36 -19.54 4.91
CA ALA A 283 -2.94 -19.36 3.58
C ALA A 283 -1.94 -19.59 2.43
N ILE A 284 -0.63 -19.70 2.72
CA ILE A 284 0.39 -19.94 1.69
C ILE A 284 0.36 -21.41 1.29
N VAL A 285 0.20 -21.63 -0.03
CA VAL A 285 0.09 -22.95 -0.67
C VAL A 285 1.38 -23.26 -1.45
#